data_56216dc86e48294acee122ae65fb51e8
#
_entry.id   56216dc86e48294acee122ae65fb51e8
#
_cell.length_a   1.000
_cell.length_b   1.000
_cell.length_c   1.000
_cell.angle_alpha   90.00
_cell.angle_beta   90.00
_cell.angle_gamma   90.00
#
_symmetry.space_group_name_H-M   'P 1'
#
loop_
_entity.id
_entity.type
_entity.pdbx_description
1 polymer ?
#
loop_
_entity_poly.entity_id
_entity_poly.type
_entity_poly.pdbx_seq_one_letter_code
_entity_poly.pdbx_strand_id
1 'polypeptide(L)'
;FVRQTRFLSNSYDNVVANPPYMGTKGMNPSLKEFAKKHFPDTKSDLFAMFIERGFGFAKPKSGYNGMVTMQSWMFLSSYEEFRQQLLSKKSLLCMVHMANGVMGIAFGTAATVFLNQHVPYVNGSFSYVDFNDLNNQNKPKEFPVKNDRLKDIRPDDFKKIPGSPIAYWVSESLISLFESPPLKTQIESGGRCKTHNDEKYVRLFW
;
A
#
# COMPACT_ATOMS: atom_id res chain seq x y z
N PHE A 1 5.75 -14.28 30.89
CA PHE A 1 4.97 -15.09 29.93
C PHE A 1 3.47 -14.82 30.04
N VAL A 2 2.79 -15.13 31.17
CA VAL A 2 1.33 -15.00 31.31
C VAL A 2 0.79 -13.62 30.93
N ARG A 3 1.47 -12.52 31.36
CA ARG A 3 1.07 -11.15 31.02
C ARG A 3 1.17 -10.88 29.52
N GLN A 4 2.25 -11.31 28.86
CA GLN A 4 2.44 -11.17 27.42
C GLN A 4 1.39 -11.96 26.64
N THR A 5 1.16 -13.22 27.03
CA THR A 5 0.13 -14.07 26.41
C THR A 5 -1.26 -13.42 26.50
N ARG A 6 -1.61 -12.83 27.64
CA ARG A 6 -2.88 -12.13 27.83
C ARG A 6 -3.02 -10.93 26.87
N PHE A 7 -1.96 -10.12 26.69
CA PHE A 7 -1.99 -9.02 25.74
C PHE A 7 -2.11 -9.50 24.29
N LEU A 8 -1.39 -10.56 23.93
CA LEU A 8 -1.39 -11.09 22.57
C LEU A 8 -2.66 -11.85 22.19
N SER A 9 -3.47 -12.27 23.18
CA SER A 9 -4.73 -12.97 22.96
C SER A 9 -5.97 -12.05 22.95
N ASN A 10 -5.81 -10.79 23.39
CA ASN A 10 -6.90 -9.82 23.38
C ASN A 10 -7.14 -9.25 21.98
N SER A 11 -8.38 -8.78 21.76
CA SER A 11 -8.74 -7.96 20.61
C SER A 11 -8.93 -6.50 21.05
N TYR A 12 -8.50 -5.58 20.20
CA TYR A 12 -8.43 -4.13 20.49
C TYR A 12 -9.30 -3.34 19.54
N ASP A 13 -9.81 -2.20 20.00
CA ASP A 13 -10.53 -1.26 19.14
C ASP A 13 -9.58 -0.59 18.14
N ASN A 14 -8.38 -0.29 18.58
CA ASN A 14 -7.35 0.35 17.76
C ASN A 14 -6.02 -0.38 17.90
N VAL A 15 -5.43 -0.74 16.76
CA VAL A 15 -4.08 -1.28 16.66
C VAL A 15 -3.26 -0.27 15.87
N VAL A 16 -2.26 0.33 16.54
CA VAL A 16 -1.43 1.38 15.94
C VAL A 16 0.04 0.98 16.04
N ALA A 17 0.77 1.05 14.94
CA ALA A 17 2.19 0.74 14.92
C ALA A 17 2.96 1.50 13.85
N ASN A 18 4.25 1.68 14.11
CA ASN A 18 5.27 1.97 13.11
C ASN A 18 6.21 0.76 13.12
N PRO A 19 5.93 -0.27 12.31
CA PRO A 19 6.68 -1.52 12.33
C PRO A 19 8.08 -1.34 11.74
N PRO A 20 9.03 -2.24 12.06
CA PRO A 20 10.33 -2.21 11.43
C PRO A 20 10.25 -2.52 9.93
N TYR A 21 11.06 -1.84 9.12
CA TYR A 21 11.21 -2.08 7.69
C TYR A 21 12.42 -2.99 7.49
N MET A 22 12.13 -4.26 7.25
CA MET A 22 13.16 -5.28 7.09
C MET A 22 12.74 -6.26 6.00
N GLY A 23 13.30 -6.07 4.81
CA GLY A 23 13.10 -7.00 3.71
C GLY A 23 13.79 -8.36 3.98
N THR A 24 13.43 -9.35 3.17
CA THR A 24 13.93 -10.74 3.29
C THR A 24 15.46 -10.86 3.37
N LYS A 25 16.21 -9.92 2.80
CA LYS A 25 17.69 -9.94 2.87
C LYS A 25 18.21 -9.72 4.31
N GLY A 26 17.49 -8.92 5.12
CA GLY A 26 17.84 -8.66 6.51
C GLY A 26 17.35 -9.72 7.51
N MET A 27 16.46 -10.62 7.10
CA MET A 27 15.90 -11.65 7.97
C MET A 27 16.87 -12.81 8.15
N ASN A 28 16.98 -13.33 9.38
CA ASN A 28 17.68 -14.58 9.65
C ASN A 28 16.91 -15.81 9.10
N PRO A 29 17.52 -16.99 9.02
CA PRO A 29 16.88 -18.19 8.46
C PRO A 29 15.56 -18.56 9.15
N SER A 30 15.51 -18.53 10.48
CA SER A 30 14.31 -18.88 11.24
C SER A 30 13.14 -17.93 10.97
N LEU A 31 13.40 -16.62 10.86
CA LEU A 31 12.38 -15.63 10.52
C LEU A 31 11.90 -15.79 9.07
N LYS A 32 12.81 -16.11 8.13
CA LYS A 32 12.43 -16.40 6.75
C LYS A 32 11.51 -17.62 6.64
N GLU A 33 11.80 -18.67 7.37
CA GLU A 33 10.96 -19.88 7.41
C GLU A 33 9.59 -19.56 8.03
N PHE A 34 9.57 -18.87 9.17
CA PHE A 34 8.36 -18.42 9.83
C PHE A 34 7.50 -17.54 8.89
N ALA A 35 8.11 -16.57 8.21
CA ALA A 35 7.43 -15.70 7.27
C ALA A 35 6.80 -16.48 6.11
N LYS A 36 7.55 -17.40 5.50
CA LYS A 36 7.03 -18.27 4.42
C LYS A 36 5.85 -19.11 4.85
N LYS A 37 5.89 -19.64 6.08
CA LYS A 37 4.87 -20.55 6.62
C LYS A 37 3.59 -19.81 7.03
N HIS A 38 3.72 -18.65 7.68
CA HIS A 38 2.62 -17.97 8.37
C HIS A 38 2.13 -16.70 7.65
N PHE A 39 2.95 -16.12 6.76
CA PHE A 39 2.67 -14.87 6.06
C PHE A 39 3.05 -14.96 4.57
N PRO A 40 2.50 -15.93 3.81
CA PRO A 40 2.94 -16.20 2.44
C PRO A 40 2.81 -14.98 1.51
N ASP A 41 1.79 -14.14 1.69
CA ASP A 41 1.49 -13.00 0.83
C ASP A 41 2.23 -11.71 1.25
N THR A 42 2.74 -11.68 2.49
CA THR A 42 3.43 -10.53 3.08
C THR A 42 4.88 -10.80 3.48
N LYS A 43 5.39 -12.00 3.20
CA LYS A 43 6.73 -12.48 3.58
C LYS A 43 7.90 -11.64 3.08
N SER A 44 7.66 -10.73 2.12
CA SER A 44 8.72 -9.95 1.48
C SER A 44 9.34 -8.91 2.41
N ASP A 45 8.58 -8.39 3.38
CA ASP A 45 9.07 -7.43 4.37
C ASP A 45 8.28 -7.51 5.69
N LEU A 46 8.95 -7.21 6.80
CA LEU A 46 8.33 -7.22 8.13
C LEU A 46 7.14 -6.27 8.23
N PHE A 47 7.23 -5.05 7.70
CA PHE A 47 6.12 -4.10 7.80
C PHE A 47 4.82 -4.67 7.23
N ALA A 48 4.90 -5.43 6.12
CA ALA A 48 3.71 -6.02 5.50
C ALA A 48 3.11 -7.13 6.37
N MET A 49 3.96 -7.97 6.97
CA MET A 49 3.52 -8.97 7.96
C MET A 49 2.86 -8.31 9.18
N PHE A 50 3.35 -7.13 9.61
CA PHE A 50 2.73 -6.38 10.70
C PHE A 50 1.37 -5.83 10.33
N ILE A 51 1.15 -5.36 9.08
CA ILE A 51 -0.19 -4.96 8.63
C ILE A 51 -1.15 -6.15 8.73
N GLU A 52 -0.76 -7.30 8.21
CA GLU A 52 -1.57 -8.52 8.27
C GLU A 52 -1.85 -8.96 9.71
N ARG A 53 -0.82 -9.02 10.54
CA ARG A 53 -0.93 -9.39 11.96
C ARG A 53 -1.79 -8.39 12.74
N GLY A 54 -1.70 -7.10 12.43
CA GLY A 54 -2.49 -6.04 13.06
C GLY A 54 -3.99 -6.30 12.97
N PHE A 55 -4.48 -6.83 11.87
CA PHE A 55 -5.89 -7.23 11.73
C PHE A 55 -6.27 -8.40 12.65
N GLY A 56 -5.33 -9.27 13.00
CA GLY A 56 -5.56 -10.33 13.98
C GLY A 56 -5.71 -9.80 15.40
N PHE A 57 -5.21 -8.61 15.69
CA PHE A 57 -5.39 -7.93 16.98
C PHE A 57 -6.56 -6.96 17.00
N ALA A 58 -6.95 -6.41 15.86
CA ALA A 58 -8.09 -5.50 15.77
C ALA A 58 -9.40 -6.27 15.89
N LYS A 59 -10.36 -5.75 16.68
CA LYS A 59 -11.68 -6.36 16.81
C LYS A 59 -12.32 -6.59 15.44
N PRO A 60 -12.84 -7.78 15.15
CA PRO A 60 -13.57 -8.04 13.93
C PRO A 60 -14.75 -7.06 13.77
N LYS A 61 -14.96 -6.57 12.55
CA LYS A 61 -16.04 -5.65 12.14
C LYS A 61 -15.98 -4.22 12.68
N SER A 62 -15.29 -3.96 13.79
CA SER A 62 -15.30 -2.63 14.42
C SER A 62 -13.91 -2.08 14.76
N GLY A 63 -12.88 -2.90 14.76
CA GLY A 63 -11.53 -2.48 15.11
C GLY A 63 -10.80 -1.80 13.94
N TYR A 64 -9.88 -0.91 14.29
CA TYR A 64 -9.06 -0.18 13.32
C TYR A 64 -7.61 -0.66 13.37
N ASN A 65 -6.99 -0.65 12.20
CA ASN A 65 -5.55 -0.94 12.03
C ASN A 65 -4.89 0.28 11.39
N GLY A 66 -4.10 1.02 12.17
CA GLY A 66 -3.41 2.23 11.77
C GLY A 66 -1.91 2.03 11.77
N MET A 67 -1.25 2.14 10.61
CA MET A 67 0.20 1.94 10.54
C MET A 67 0.88 2.91 9.60
N VAL A 68 2.13 3.25 9.95
CA VAL A 68 3.06 3.90 9.02
C VAL A 68 3.99 2.84 8.46
N THR A 69 4.00 2.68 7.14
CA THR A 69 4.73 1.61 6.46
C THR A 69 5.45 2.13 5.22
N MET A 70 6.31 1.31 4.61
CA MET A 70 6.80 1.61 3.26
C MET A 70 5.65 1.63 2.26
N GLN A 71 5.73 2.51 1.26
CA GLN A 71 4.73 2.62 0.18
C GLN A 71 4.73 1.41 -0.77
N SER A 72 5.76 0.59 -0.77
CA SER A 72 5.99 -0.46 -1.78
C SER A 72 4.85 -1.47 -1.90
N TRP A 73 4.13 -1.77 -0.82
CA TRP A 73 2.97 -2.67 -0.86
C TRP A 73 1.81 -2.13 -1.73
N MET A 74 1.76 -0.81 -1.94
CA MET A 74 0.69 -0.18 -2.72
C MET A 74 0.70 -0.58 -4.20
N PHE A 75 1.85 -0.96 -4.76
CA PHE A 75 1.97 -1.18 -6.21
C PHE A 75 2.93 -2.30 -6.65
N LEU A 76 3.83 -2.82 -5.81
CA LEU A 76 4.71 -3.91 -6.25
C LEU A 76 3.91 -5.21 -6.46
N SER A 77 4.29 -5.96 -7.51
CA SER A 77 3.68 -7.25 -7.85
C SER A 77 3.81 -8.31 -6.75
N SER A 78 4.90 -8.26 -5.96
CA SER A 78 5.09 -9.16 -4.82
C SER A 78 4.04 -9.02 -3.71
N TYR A 79 3.23 -7.97 -3.74
CA TYR A 79 2.13 -7.72 -2.79
C TYR A 79 0.75 -7.74 -3.47
N GLU A 80 0.63 -8.24 -4.69
CA GLU A 80 -0.63 -8.24 -5.42
C GLU A 80 -1.73 -9.02 -4.68
N GLU A 81 -1.46 -10.27 -4.31
CA GLU A 81 -2.40 -11.11 -3.56
C GLU A 81 -2.79 -10.45 -2.21
N PHE A 82 -1.80 -9.89 -1.52
CA PHE A 82 -2.05 -9.16 -0.28
C PHE A 82 -3.00 -7.99 -0.49
N ARG A 83 -2.78 -7.15 -1.53
CA ARG A 83 -3.68 -6.01 -1.84
C ARG A 83 -5.09 -6.47 -2.17
N GLN A 84 -5.23 -7.51 -3.01
CA GLN A 84 -6.54 -8.06 -3.38
C GLN A 84 -7.31 -8.55 -2.16
N GLN A 85 -6.65 -9.29 -1.28
CA GLN A 85 -7.26 -9.74 -0.03
C GLN A 85 -7.60 -8.57 0.90
N LEU A 86 -6.71 -7.59 1.00
CA LEU A 86 -6.90 -6.41 1.84
C LEU A 86 -8.13 -5.62 1.39
N LEU A 87 -8.21 -5.27 0.11
CA LEU A 87 -9.33 -4.51 -0.46
C LEU A 87 -10.66 -5.29 -0.48
N SER A 88 -10.62 -6.62 -0.49
CA SER A 88 -11.84 -7.44 -0.46
C SER A 88 -12.39 -7.68 0.94
N LYS A 89 -11.54 -7.61 1.97
CA LYS A 89 -11.91 -7.97 3.35
C LYS A 89 -11.92 -6.79 4.32
N LYS A 90 -11.30 -5.66 3.94
CA LYS A 90 -11.10 -4.48 4.79
C LYS A 90 -11.45 -3.20 4.04
N SER A 91 -11.73 -2.13 4.77
CA SER A 91 -11.97 -0.81 4.20
C SER A 91 -10.80 0.11 4.52
N LEU A 92 -10.14 0.64 3.50
CA LEU A 92 -9.13 1.69 3.63
C LEU A 92 -9.87 3.02 3.79
N LEU A 93 -9.85 3.57 5.00
CA LEU A 93 -10.62 4.78 5.34
C LEU A 93 -9.85 6.07 5.07
N CYS A 94 -8.56 6.06 5.36
CA CYS A 94 -7.72 7.19 5.02
C CYS A 94 -6.26 6.77 4.83
N MET A 95 -5.54 7.58 4.07
CA MET A 95 -4.12 7.38 3.83
C MET A 95 -3.42 8.72 3.63
N VAL A 96 -2.30 8.89 4.32
CA VAL A 96 -1.33 9.94 4.04
C VAL A 96 -0.13 9.29 3.36
N HIS A 97 0.00 9.53 2.05
CA HIS A 97 1.12 9.06 1.26
C HIS A 97 2.23 10.12 1.29
N MET A 98 3.42 9.73 1.67
CA MET A 98 4.55 10.63 1.89
C MET A 98 5.68 10.29 0.93
N ALA A 99 6.19 11.30 0.24
CA ALA A 99 7.32 11.19 -0.67
C ALA A 99 8.62 10.77 0.03
N ASN A 100 9.63 10.46 -0.77
CA ASN A 100 10.99 10.24 -0.26
C ASN A 100 11.49 11.46 0.50
N GLY A 101 12.17 11.24 1.61
CA GLY A 101 12.72 12.31 2.46
C GLY A 101 11.74 12.86 3.50
N VAL A 102 10.44 12.67 3.33
CA VAL A 102 9.45 13.04 4.34
C VAL A 102 9.66 12.19 5.60
N MET A 103 9.51 12.79 6.80
CA MET A 103 9.84 12.17 8.08
C MET A 103 11.32 11.77 8.26
N GLY A 104 12.24 12.28 7.41
CA GLY A 104 13.66 11.90 7.43
C GLY A 104 13.92 10.48 6.92
N ILE A 105 12.97 9.85 6.22
CA ILE A 105 13.07 8.50 5.67
C ILE A 105 13.44 8.58 4.20
N ALA A 106 14.49 7.88 3.77
CA ALA A 106 15.03 7.96 2.41
C ALA A 106 14.07 7.47 1.31
N PHE A 107 13.03 6.71 1.65
CA PHE A 107 12.04 6.17 0.72
C PHE A 107 10.63 6.60 1.12
N GLY A 108 9.69 6.53 0.16
CA GLY A 108 8.31 6.92 0.40
C GLY A 108 7.60 5.97 1.37
N THR A 109 6.75 6.56 2.18
CA THR A 109 5.97 5.86 3.19
C THR A 109 4.47 6.16 3.06
N ALA A 110 3.64 5.35 3.69
CA ALA A 110 2.20 5.54 3.75
C ALA A 110 1.71 5.32 5.19
N ALA A 111 1.08 6.34 5.76
CA ALA A 111 0.30 6.20 6.99
C ALA A 111 -1.13 5.85 6.60
N THR A 112 -1.62 4.70 7.04
CA THR A 112 -2.93 4.17 6.64
C THR A 112 -3.80 3.87 7.85
N VAL A 113 -5.10 4.02 7.70
CA VAL A 113 -6.09 3.54 8.66
C VAL A 113 -7.09 2.66 7.92
N PHE A 114 -7.17 1.42 8.34
CA PHE A 114 -8.14 0.44 7.85
C PHE A 114 -9.17 0.10 8.93
N LEU A 115 -10.41 -0.06 8.53
CA LEU A 115 -11.42 -0.76 9.33
C LEU A 115 -11.28 -2.27 9.10
N ASN A 116 -11.32 -3.06 10.16
CA ASN A 116 -11.25 -4.53 10.11
C ASN A 116 -12.55 -5.16 9.59
N GLN A 117 -13.14 -4.55 8.59
CA GLN A 117 -14.34 -4.98 7.87
C GLN A 117 -14.34 -4.35 6.48
N HIS A 118 -14.78 -5.08 5.47
CA HIS A 118 -15.14 -4.47 4.20
C HIS A 118 -16.54 -3.87 4.29
N VAL A 119 -16.66 -2.59 4.00
CA VAL A 119 -17.93 -1.85 3.89
C VAL A 119 -18.03 -1.35 2.45
N PRO A 120 -18.97 -1.85 1.65
CA PRO A 120 -19.14 -1.42 0.26
C PRO A 120 -19.45 0.08 0.17
N TYR A 121 -18.98 0.70 -0.90
CA TYR A 121 -19.26 2.10 -1.24
C TYR A 121 -18.73 3.17 -0.26
N VAL A 122 -17.87 2.80 0.68
CA VAL A 122 -17.22 3.78 1.55
C VAL A 122 -16.12 4.50 0.77
N ASN A 123 -16.13 5.83 0.84
CA ASN A 123 -15.02 6.64 0.35
C ASN A 123 -13.89 6.64 1.38
N GLY A 124 -12.66 6.48 0.89
CA GLY A 124 -11.46 6.73 1.65
C GLY A 124 -10.90 8.11 1.32
N SER A 125 -10.30 8.76 2.31
CA SER A 125 -9.65 10.06 2.15
C SER A 125 -8.15 9.89 1.97
N PHE A 126 -7.60 10.45 0.89
CA PHE A 126 -6.20 10.29 0.50
C PHE A 126 -5.53 11.64 0.41
N SER A 127 -4.37 11.77 1.01
CA SER A 127 -3.54 12.98 0.96
C SER A 127 -2.11 12.61 0.57
N TYR A 128 -1.44 13.50 -0.14
CA TYR A 128 -0.03 13.37 -0.48
C TYR A 128 0.77 14.50 0.13
N VAL A 129 1.92 14.15 0.69
CA VAL A 129 2.87 15.11 1.27
C VAL A 129 4.20 14.96 0.53
N ASP A 130 4.62 16.01 -0.15
CA ASP A 130 5.94 16.11 -0.76
C ASP A 130 6.94 16.76 0.21
N PHE A 131 8.22 16.58 -0.06
CA PHE A 131 9.28 17.22 0.71
C PHE A 131 9.17 18.76 0.70
N ASN A 132 8.74 19.33 -0.42
CA ASN A 132 8.55 20.78 -0.56
C ASN A 132 7.37 21.34 0.27
N ASP A 133 6.45 20.48 0.72
CA ASP A 133 5.33 20.85 1.57
C ASP A 133 5.74 21.03 3.04
N LEU A 134 6.99 20.65 3.39
CA LEU A 134 7.50 20.71 4.75
C LEU A 134 8.06 22.09 5.11
N ASN A 135 7.96 22.42 6.37
CA ASN A 135 8.65 23.56 6.97
C ASN A 135 10.06 23.15 7.48
N ASN A 136 10.80 24.10 8.03
CA ASN A 136 12.15 23.87 8.57
C ASN A 136 12.20 22.88 9.75
N GLN A 137 11.05 22.50 10.32
CA GLN A 137 10.92 21.48 11.37
C GLN A 137 10.51 20.11 10.83
N ASN A 138 10.56 19.90 9.50
CA ASN A 138 10.09 18.69 8.81
C ASN A 138 8.61 18.35 9.07
N LYS A 139 7.77 19.37 9.27
CA LYS A 139 6.33 19.24 9.42
C LYS A 139 5.64 19.84 8.21
N PRO A 140 4.52 19.28 7.75
CA PRO A 140 3.72 19.91 6.70
C PRO A 140 3.34 21.33 7.11
N LYS A 141 3.46 22.28 6.17
CA LYS A 141 3.07 23.69 6.37
C LYS A 141 1.58 23.83 6.60
N GLU A 142 0.79 22.96 5.95
CA GLU A 142 -0.66 22.81 6.16
C GLU A 142 -1.03 21.32 6.08
N PHE A 143 -2.14 20.94 6.71
CA PHE A 143 -2.65 19.58 6.60
C PHE A 143 -4.19 19.59 6.63
N PRO A 144 -4.88 18.85 5.70
CA PRO A 144 -4.31 18.14 4.56
C PRO A 144 -3.66 19.09 3.55
N VAL A 145 -2.61 18.62 2.86
CA VAL A 145 -1.93 19.40 1.82
C VAL A 145 -2.85 19.54 0.61
N LYS A 146 -3.11 20.77 0.16
CA LYS A 146 -3.97 21.07 -0.98
C LYS A 146 -3.20 20.91 -2.28
N ASN A 147 -3.24 19.72 -2.86
CA ASN A 147 -2.62 19.39 -4.15
C ASN A 147 -3.51 18.43 -4.95
N ASP A 148 -3.11 18.10 -6.17
CA ASP A 148 -3.87 17.24 -7.09
C ASP A 148 -4.10 15.81 -6.56
N ARG A 149 -3.39 15.42 -5.49
CA ARG A 149 -3.50 14.11 -4.84
C ARG A 149 -4.30 14.13 -3.53
N LEU A 150 -4.95 15.25 -3.20
CA LEU A 150 -5.98 15.27 -2.16
C LEU A 150 -7.27 14.76 -2.78
N LYS A 151 -7.68 13.54 -2.43
CA LYS A 151 -8.79 12.82 -3.06
C LYS A 151 -9.65 12.11 -2.04
N ASP A 152 -10.96 12.12 -2.29
CA ASP A 152 -11.93 11.26 -1.62
C ASP A 152 -12.52 10.31 -2.66
N ILE A 153 -12.09 9.06 -2.64
CA ILE A 153 -12.45 8.05 -3.64
C ILE A 153 -12.76 6.70 -2.99
N ARG A 154 -13.43 5.85 -3.72
CA ARG A 154 -13.76 4.49 -3.26
C ARG A 154 -12.57 3.56 -3.46
N PRO A 155 -12.03 2.94 -2.39
CA PRO A 155 -10.95 1.97 -2.52
C PRO A 155 -11.32 0.74 -3.36
N ASP A 156 -12.62 0.41 -3.47
CA ASP A 156 -13.09 -0.66 -4.34
C ASP A 156 -12.74 -0.45 -5.83
N ASP A 157 -12.60 0.79 -6.27
CA ASP A 157 -12.25 1.12 -7.65
C ASP A 157 -10.81 0.71 -8.02
N PHE A 158 -9.92 0.55 -7.03
CA PHE A 158 -8.56 0.03 -7.26
C PHE A 158 -8.56 -1.40 -7.81
N LYS A 159 -9.60 -2.19 -7.52
CA LYS A 159 -9.74 -3.56 -8.01
C LYS A 159 -9.98 -3.63 -9.53
N LYS A 160 -10.41 -2.55 -10.16
CA LYS A 160 -10.60 -2.45 -11.61
C LYS A 160 -9.28 -2.39 -12.36
N ILE A 161 -8.20 -1.96 -11.68
CA ILE A 161 -6.86 -1.87 -12.26
C ILE A 161 -6.15 -3.22 -12.06
N PRO A 162 -5.55 -3.83 -13.10
CA PRO A 162 -4.79 -5.06 -12.97
C PRO A 162 -3.71 -4.97 -11.88
N GLY A 163 -3.65 -5.97 -10.99
CA GLY A 163 -2.78 -5.97 -9.81
C GLY A 163 -3.27 -5.12 -8.65
N SER A 164 -4.44 -4.50 -8.76
CA SER A 164 -5.11 -3.71 -7.73
C SER A 164 -4.20 -2.70 -7.01
N PRO A 165 -3.38 -1.88 -7.73
CA PRO A 165 -2.52 -0.88 -7.09
C PRO A 165 -3.36 0.16 -6.38
N ILE A 166 -2.86 0.69 -5.24
CA ILE A 166 -3.52 1.79 -4.53
C ILE A 166 -3.22 3.10 -5.25
N ALA A 167 -3.76 3.24 -6.46
CA ALA A 167 -3.47 4.33 -7.39
C ALA A 167 -4.53 5.45 -7.27
N TYR A 168 -4.69 6.00 -6.07
CA TYR A 168 -5.72 7.00 -5.73
C TYR A 168 -5.61 8.31 -6.51
N TRP A 169 -4.48 8.57 -7.17
CA TRP A 169 -4.25 9.76 -8.01
C TRP A 169 -4.74 9.60 -9.46
N VAL A 170 -5.13 8.38 -9.86
CA VAL A 170 -5.58 8.09 -11.22
C VAL A 170 -7.02 8.58 -11.40
N SER A 171 -7.31 9.19 -12.56
CA SER A 171 -8.66 9.67 -12.88
C SER A 171 -9.62 8.51 -13.14
N GLU A 172 -10.90 8.73 -12.88
CA GLU A 172 -11.97 7.76 -13.18
C GLU A 172 -11.99 7.37 -14.67
N SER A 173 -11.74 8.35 -15.56
CA SER A 173 -11.66 8.10 -17.00
C SER A 173 -10.54 7.12 -17.37
N LEU A 174 -9.40 7.17 -16.67
CA LEU A 174 -8.31 6.23 -16.90
C LEU A 174 -8.63 4.85 -16.28
N ILE A 175 -9.28 4.82 -15.12
CA ILE A 175 -9.71 3.57 -14.50
C ILE A 175 -10.71 2.85 -15.39
N SER A 176 -11.65 3.55 -16.02
CA SER A 176 -12.64 2.95 -16.91
C SER A 176 -12.03 2.30 -18.17
N LEU A 177 -10.86 2.74 -18.60
CA LEU A 177 -10.17 2.09 -19.74
C LEU A 177 -9.76 0.65 -19.43
N PHE A 178 -9.52 0.30 -18.15
CA PHE A 178 -9.20 -1.07 -17.76
C PHE A 178 -10.43 -2.02 -17.81
N GLU A 179 -11.64 -1.49 -17.93
CA GLU A 179 -12.85 -2.29 -18.15
C GLU A 179 -12.98 -2.77 -19.61
N SER A 180 -12.20 -2.15 -20.52
CA SER A 180 -12.12 -2.55 -21.93
C SER A 180 -11.25 -3.82 -22.10
N PRO A 181 -11.50 -4.63 -23.15
CA PRO A 181 -10.67 -5.78 -23.45
C PRO A 181 -9.19 -5.40 -23.57
N PRO A 182 -8.28 -6.10 -22.90
CA PRO A 182 -6.86 -5.75 -22.93
C PRO A 182 -6.29 -5.96 -24.35
N LEU A 183 -5.36 -5.10 -24.76
CA LEU A 183 -4.73 -5.15 -26.10
C LEU A 183 -4.16 -6.53 -26.45
N LYS A 184 -3.71 -7.31 -25.45
CA LYS A 184 -3.22 -8.68 -25.66
C LYS A 184 -4.24 -9.63 -26.29
N THR A 185 -5.55 -9.28 -26.28
CA THR A 185 -6.58 -10.07 -26.97
C THR A 185 -6.65 -9.77 -28.47
N GLN A 186 -6.02 -8.68 -28.89
CA GLN A 186 -6.03 -8.21 -30.29
C GLN A 186 -4.64 -8.18 -30.92
N ILE A 187 -3.58 -8.24 -30.11
CA ILE A 187 -2.19 -8.13 -30.55
C ILE A 187 -1.37 -9.23 -29.89
N GLU A 188 -0.64 -10.01 -30.68
CA GLU A 188 0.41 -10.90 -30.18
C GLU A 188 1.73 -10.15 -30.12
N SER A 189 2.41 -10.24 -28.95
CA SER A 189 3.75 -9.72 -28.83
C SER A 189 4.74 -10.75 -29.34
N GLY A 190 5.53 -10.38 -30.35
CA GLY A 190 6.63 -11.20 -30.89
C GLY A 190 7.84 -11.36 -29.96
N GLY A 191 7.72 -11.01 -28.69
CA GLY A 191 8.79 -11.07 -27.70
C GLY A 191 9.48 -9.72 -27.44
N ARG A 192 10.64 -9.75 -26.78
CA ARG A 192 11.40 -8.52 -26.49
C ARG A 192 11.97 -7.91 -27.77
N CYS A 193 11.49 -6.73 -28.14
CA CYS A 193 12.17 -5.90 -29.11
C CYS A 193 13.36 -5.20 -28.40
N LYS A 194 14.58 -5.44 -28.88
CA LYS A 194 15.76 -4.65 -28.51
C LYS A 194 16.01 -3.67 -29.62
N THR A 195 16.03 -2.38 -29.32
CA THR A 195 16.26 -1.33 -30.29
C THR A 195 17.71 -1.28 -30.80
N HIS A 196 18.66 -1.86 -30.06
CA HIS A 196 20.13 -1.76 -30.26
C HIS A 196 20.65 -0.32 -30.26
N ASN A 197 19.82 0.68 -30.36
CA ASN A 197 20.17 2.10 -30.28
C ASN A 197 19.01 2.86 -29.61
N ASP A 198 19.04 2.90 -28.30
CA ASP A 198 17.97 3.51 -27.49
C ASP A 198 17.90 5.02 -27.68
N GLU A 199 19.03 5.71 -27.90
CA GLU A 199 19.05 7.15 -28.18
C GLU A 199 18.26 7.50 -29.45
N LYS A 200 18.30 6.61 -30.44
CA LYS A 200 17.59 6.81 -31.71
C LYS A 200 16.11 6.45 -31.65
N TYR A 201 15.75 5.37 -30.97
CA TYR A 201 14.43 4.76 -31.08
C TYR A 201 13.55 4.89 -29.84
N VAL A 202 14.16 5.13 -28.68
CA VAL A 202 13.40 5.36 -27.45
C VAL A 202 13.15 6.87 -27.32
N ARG A 203 11.90 7.25 -27.11
CA ARG A 203 11.49 8.62 -26.79
C ARG A 203 10.98 8.66 -25.36
N LEU A 204 11.50 9.61 -24.62
CA LEU A 204 11.02 9.92 -23.28
C LEU A 204 9.85 10.91 -23.41
N PHE A 205 8.74 10.63 -22.73
CA PHE A 205 7.53 11.44 -22.81
C PHE A 205 7.44 12.40 -21.60
N TRP A 206 8.48 13.20 -21.36
CA TRP A 206 8.49 14.29 -20.39
C TRP A 206 9.30 15.47 -20.88
#